data_8ae93227a6428663c57da0d6370c948e
#
_entry.id   8ae93227a6428663c57da0d6370c948e
#
_cell.length_a   1.000
_cell.length_b   1.000
_cell.length_c   1.000
_cell.angle_alpha   90.00
_cell.angle_beta   90.00
_cell.angle_gamma   90.00
#
_symmetry.space_group_name_H-M   'P 1'
#
loop_
_entity.id
_entity.type
_entity.pdbx_description
1 polymer ?
#
loop_
_entity_poly.entity_id
_entity_poly.type
_entity_poly.pdbx_seq_one_letter_code
_entity_poly.pdbx_strand_id
1 'polypeptide(L)'
;MSLTIYRTRRVKCDEGKPFCARCLKFGADCEGYESGGQRDGPITSIMKEASSRKDNRQALLLPSFAKLPFAVVFHDNRQYSYFLYFQERAALEIAGAFDRNLWNHVIIRDSWNEQSLCRLAASLGALCKARGAKALNLSKEEIDSHEQYALQQYGRALKSVQAKISANQSRDTTRIALIASLLIYGFENIYGDLALALEHLEGALQLMHKQLAQARRHYEHSENKSPTSSLDDDLVAAFFRLDSGLLSRDVLDDREYFGSRLGINYLQKNCSIPKRFSTVSEARNCLESIQFPTIPNLSRDLAIQINKWPWPGSIDEKSRDLYTTMSSQLHQWMVAFMPLYTEIITLHTSDSIAATTLRVRALSTELASQRVCATEPSSSHLLNTMSHELVDLSKRVAADSSFVKSFVWDCGIVPGLSIVMASCTDMCIQKEALQLLKQIVPRREGVWDSLTAVKFGERCLQLE
;
A
#
# COMPACT_ATOMS: atom_id res chain seq x y z
N MET A 1 -4.89 40.19 -28.78
CA MET A 1 -5.11 38.74 -28.70
C MET A 1 -5.57 38.39 -27.30
N SER A 2 -6.62 37.64 -27.22
CA SER A 2 -7.54 37.68 -26.08
C SER A 2 -7.15 36.67 -25.03
N LEU A 3 -6.57 37.11 -23.96
CA LEU A 3 -6.42 36.33 -22.71
C LEU A 3 -7.78 36.34 -22.00
N THR A 4 -8.71 35.52 -22.47
CA THR A 4 -10.13 35.55 -22.06
C THR A 4 -10.28 35.26 -20.56
N ILE A 5 -9.49 34.35 -20.01
CA ILE A 5 -9.52 33.96 -18.60
C ILE A 5 -9.07 35.10 -17.67
N TYR A 6 -8.07 35.90 -18.06
CA TYR A 6 -7.57 37.01 -17.27
C TYR A 6 -8.48 38.25 -17.30
N ARG A 7 -9.20 38.46 -18.40
CA ARG A 7 -10.20 39.52 -18.50
C ARG A 7 -11.39 39.27 -17.56
N THR A 8 -11.81 38.03 -17.41
CA THR A 8 -12.96 37.69 -16.56
C THR A 8 -12.61 37.82 -15.04
N ARG A 9 -11.34 37.63 -14.65
CA ARG A 9 -10.91 37.62 -13.25
C ARG A 9 -10.14 38.86 -12.80
N ARG A 10 -9.85 39.81 -13.66
CA ARG A 10 -9.06 41.03 -13.38
C ARG A 10 -7.71 40.79 -12.70
N VAL A 11 -7.05 39.69 -13.00
CA VAL A 11 -5.77 39.30 -12.39
C VAL A 11 -4.69 39.28 -13.46
N LYS A 12 -3.54 39.91 -13.22
CA LYS A 12 -2.43 39.99 -14.17
C LYS A 12 -1.75 38.63 -14.31
N CYS A 13 -1.56 38.15 -15.55
CA CYS A 13 -0.82 36.93 -15.88
C CYS A 13 0.66 37.11 -15.51
N ASP A 14 1.31 36.05 -15.01
CA ASP A 14 2.75 36.02 -14.71
C ASP A 14 3.61 35.62 -15.91
N GLU A 15 2.98 35.38 -17.05
CA GLU A 15 3.63 35.09 -18.35
C GLU A 15 4.61 33.92 -18.35
N GLY A 16 4.52 33.02 -17.36
CA GLY A 16 5.33 31.81 -17.27
C GLY A 16 5.06 30.82 -18.41
N LYS A 17 6.14 30.29 -19.03
CA LYS A 17 6.07 29.31 -20.13
C LYS A 17 6.43 27.93 -19.60
N PRO A 18 5.82 26.83 -20.07
CA PRO A 18 4.79 26.74 -21.12
C PRO A 18 3.39 27.14 -20.67
N PHE A 19 3.13 27.16 -19.36
CA PHE A 19 1.88 27.58 -18.73
C PHE A 19 2.19 28.49 -17.56
N CYS A 20 1.35 29.50 -17.34
CA CYS A 20 1.57 30.42 -16.24
C CYS A 20 1.32 29.74 -14.89
N ALA A 21 2.16 30.05 -13.90
CA ALA A 21 2.10 29.46 -12.54
C ALA A 21 0.74 29.70 -11.86
N ARG A 22 0.04 30.76 -12.22
CA ARG A 22 -1.28 31.08 -11.68
C ARG A 22 -2.38 30.22 -12.27
N CYS A 23 -2.37 29.89 -13.58
CA CYS A 23 -3.29 28.93 -14.15
C CYS A 23 -3.06 27.53 -13.57
N LEU A 24 -1.80 27.11 -13.43
CA LEU A 24 -1.44 25.84 -12.79
C LEU A 24 -1.93 25.77 -11.35
N LYS A 25 -1.78 26.84 -10.58
CA LYS A 25 -2.20 26.89 -9.18
C LYS A 25 -3.71 26.82 -9.00
N PHE A 26 -4.49 27.32 -9.97
CA PHE A 26 -5.95 27.34 -9.91
C PHE A 26 -6.63 26.24 -10.74
N GLY A 27 -5.85 25.35 -11.38
CA GLY A 27 -6.41 24.23 -12.17
C GLY A 27 -7.20 24.70 -13.40
N ALA A 28 -6.94 25.93 -13.90
CA ALA A 28 -7.58 26.48 -15.08
C ALA A 28 -6.72 26.22 -16.32
N ASP A 29 -7.39 25.96 -17.46
CA ASP A 29 -6.70 25.79 -18.74
C ASP A 29 -5.99 27.09 -19.13
N CYS A 30 -4.65 27.04 -19.24
CA CYS A 30 -3.87 28.16 -19.73
C CYS A 30 -3.84 28.09 -21.25
N GLU A 31 -4.54 29.01 -21.92
CA GLU A 31 -4.60 29.06 -23.40
C GLU A 31 -3.23 29.35 -24.05
N GLY A 32 -2.19 29.61 -23.26
CA GLY A 32 -0.82 29.83 -23.75
C GLY A 32 -0.67 31.13 -24.53
N TYR A 33 0.52 31.35 -25.08
CA TYR A 33 0.82 32.48 -25.98
C TYR A 33 0.97 31.93 -27.39
N GLU A 34 0.16 32.39 -28.33
CA GLU A 34 0.43 32.19 -29.75
C GLU A 34 1.71 32.93 -30.15
N SER A 35 2.81 32.24 -30.29
CA SER A 35 3.97 32.73 -31.04
C SER A 35 3.69 32.50 -32.48
N GLY A 36 3.48 33.61 -33.23
CA GLY A 36 3.31 33.57 -34.65
C GLY A 36 4.51 32.91 -35.35
N GLY A 37 4.25 31.86 -36.12
CA GLY A 37 5.19 31.31 -37.09
C GLY A 37 5.76 29.92 -36.69
N GLN A 38 5.40 28.97 -37.55
CA GLN A 38 5.93 27.62 -37.74
C GLN A 38 5.45 26.53 -36.78
N ARG A 39 4.65 25.65 -37.37
CA ARG A 39 4.24 24.36 -36.89
C ARG A 39 5.47 23.44 -36.89
N ASP A 40 6.06 23.19 -35.73
CA ASP A 40 6.91 22.04 -35.52
C ASP A 40 6.40 21.30 -34.28
N GLY A 41 6.39 19.97 -34.39
CA GLY A 41 5.68 19.00 -33.59
C GLY A 41 5.99 18.95 -32.08
N PRO A 42 5.46 17.97 -31.36
CA PRO A 42 5.17 18.09 -29.94
C PRO A 42 6.42 17.98 -29.05
N ILE A 43 6.54 18.93 -28.12
CA ILE A 43 7.17 18.82 -26.76
C ILE A 43 8.65 18.37 -26.66
N THR A 44 9.47 18.41 -27.71
CA THR A 44 10.90 18.10 -27.58
C THR A 44 11.80 19.30 -27.21
N SER A 45 11.26 20.53 -27.15
CA SER A 45 12.07 21.75 -26.91
C SER A 45 12.18 22.21 -25.45
N ILE A 46 11.42 21.62 -24.51
CA ILE A 46 11.29 22.14 -23.13
C ILE A 46 12.43 21.70 -22.21
N MET A 47 13.26 20.72 -22.60
CA MET A 47 14.31 20.16 -21.72
C MET A 47 15.70 20.80 -21.88
N LYS A 48 15.89 21.82 -22.71
CA LYS A 48 17.24 22.40 -22.95
C LYS A 48 17.61 23.62 -22.09
N GLU A 49 16.68 24.23 -21.36
CA GLU A 49 16.96 25.49 -20.64
C GLU A 49 16.94 25.43 -19.11
N ALA A 50 16.77 24.27 -18.49
CA ALA A 50 16.78 24.13 -17.03
C ALA A 50 18.19 23.95 -16.39
N SER A 51 19.26 24.14 -17.15
CA SER A 51 20.63 23.80 -16.75
C SER A 51 21.47 24.97 -16.23
N SER A 52 20.87 26.08 -15.80
CA SER A 52 21.68 27.20 -15.28
C SER A 52 20.93 28.03 -14.23
N ARG A 53 20.85 27.53 -13.02
CA ARG A 53 20.83 28.33 -11.77
C ARG A 53 21.17 27.45 -10.58
N LYS A 54 22.35 27.69 -10.02
CA LYS A 54 22.78 27.15 -8.72
C LYS A 54 21.97 27.85 -7.65
N ASP A 55 21.14 27.13 -6.93
CA ASP A 55 20.73 27.49 -5.58
C ASP A 55 20.67 26.23 -4.70
N ASN A 56 21.34 26.35 -3.58
CA ASN A 56 21.74 25.34 -2.64
C ASN A 56 20.57 24.98 -1.72
N ARG A 57 19.71 24.05 -2.11
CA ARG A 57 18.82 23.29 -1.22
C ARG A 57 18.98 21.83 -1.59
N GLN A 58 19.22 20.98 -0.60
CA GLN A 58 19.30 19.53 -0.74
C GLN A 58 18.06 19.01 -1.48
N ALA A 59 18.12 19.06 -2.81
CA ALA A 59 17.19 18.38 -3.67
C ALA A 59 17.50 16.90 -3.54
N LEU A 60 16.55 16.12 -3.03
CA LEU A 60 16.50 14.68 -3.22
C LEU A 60 16.91 14.40 -4.67
N LEU A 61 18.02 13.74 -4.86
CA LEU A 61 18.52 13.32 -6.17
C LEU A 61 17.45 12.43 -6.82
N LEU A 62 16.60 13.03 -7.64
CA LEU A 62 15.81 12.31 -8.61
C LEU A 62 16.81 11.62 -9.56
N PRO A 63 16.73 10.30 -9.76
CA PRO A 63 17.58 9.64 -10.75
C PRO A 63 17.35 10.33 -12.08
N SER A 64 18.47 10.65 -12.76
CA SER A 64 18.49 11.29 -14.07
C SER A 64 17.69 10.45 -15.08
N PHE A 65 16.45 10.84 -15.34
CA PHE A 65 15.60 10.28 -16.41
C PHE A 65 16.01 10.78 -17.80
N ALA A 66 17.28 11.12 -17.97
CA ALA A 66 17.82 11.51 -19.27
C ALA A 66 17.82 10.29 -20.21
N LYS A 67 16.91 10.33 -21.20
CA LYS A 67 16.87 9.50 -22.42
C LYS A 67 16.12 8.17 -22.37
N LEU A 68 14.83 8.20 -22.00
CA LEU A 68 13.91 7.22 -22.57
C LEU A 68 12.89 7.96 -23.43
N PRO A 69 12.64 7.54 -24.68
CA PRO A 69 11.53 8.08 -25.45
C PRO A 69 10.25 7.64 -24.72
N PHE A 70 9.51 8.60 -24.15
CA PHE A 70 8.23 8.30 -23.53
C PHE A 70 7.28 7.76 -24.61
N ALA A 71 6.81 6.53 -24.45
CA ALA A 71 5.89 5.90 -25.40
C ALA A 71 4.44 6.39 -25.23
N VAL A 72 4.16 7.11 -24.13
CA VAL A 72 2.82 7.57 -23.77
C VAL A 72 2.55 8.96 -24.33
N VAL A 73 1.40 9.11 -24.99
CA VAL A 73 0.86 10.39 -25.43
C VAL A 73 -0.32 10.74 -24.51
N PHE A 74 -0.25 11.88 -23.82
CA PHE A 74 -1.37 12.38 -23.02
C PHE A 74 -2.47 12.90 -23.95
N HIS A 75 -3.70 12.51 -23.66
CA HIS A 75 -4.85 12.85 -24.49
C HIS A 75 -5.21 14.35 -24.39
N ASP A 76 -4.99 14.91 -23.19
CA ASP A 76 -5.25 16.31 -22.87
C ASP A 76 -4.39 16.76 -21.67
N ASN A 77 -4.37 18.07 -21.42
CA ASN A 77 -3.65 18.67 -20.30
C ASN A 77 -4.20 18.20 -18.93
N ARG A 78 -5.47 17.83 -18.89
CA ARG A 78 -6.13 17.36 -17.68
C ARG A 78 -5.61 15.99 -17.28
N GLN A 79 -5.44 15.07 -18.23
CA GLN A 79 -4.81 13.75 -17.99
C GLN A 79 -3.39 13.90 -17.47
N TYR A 80 -2.59 14.78 -18.09
CA TYR A 80 -1.24 15.07 -17.66
C TYR A 80 -1.19 15.60 -16.22
N SER A 81 -2.05 16.58 -15.90
CA SER A 81 -2.12 17.16 -14.54
C SER A 81 -2.47 16.12 -13.47
N TYR A 82 -3.41 15.20 -13.74
CA TYR A 82 -3.76 14.15 -12.80
C TYR A 82 -2.69 13.05 -12.68
N PHE A 83 -2.01 12.75 -13.79
CA PHE A 83 -0.87 11.84 -13.76
C PHE A 83 0.28 12.42 -12.92
N LEU A 84 0.59 13.69 -13.05
CA LEU A 84 1.56 14.37 -12.18
C LEU A 84 1.12 14.35 -10.72
N TYR A 85 -0.16 14.61 -10.44
CA TYR A 85 -0.68 14.53 -9.07
C TYR A 85 -0.54 13.10 -8.50
N PHE A 86 -0.78 12.07 -9.34
CA PHE A 86 -0.51 10.70 -8.94
C PHE A 86 0.96 10.49 -8.59
N GLN A 87 1.87 10.90 -9.46
CA GLN A 87 3.31 10.73 -9.27
C GLN A 87 3.85 11.46 -8.04
N GLU A 88 3.42 12.72 -7.83
CA GLU A 88 3.98 13.59 -6.81
C GLU A 88 3.32 13.41 -5.43
N ARG A 89 2.10 12.89 -5.37
CA ARG A 89 1.34 12.78 -4.12
C ARG A 89 0.69 11.42 -3.91
N ALA A 90 -0.22 10.99 -4.81
CA ALA A 90 -1.02 9.81 -4.53
C ALA A 90 -0.17 8.53 -4.39
N ALA A 91 0.84 8.36 -5.24
CA ALA A 91 1.76 7.21 -5.16
C ALA A 91 2.53 7.19 -3.83
N LEU A 92 2.95 8.35 -3.32
CA LEU A 92 3.63 8.47 -2.03
C LEU A 92 2.72 8.10 -0.86
N GLU A 93 1.47 8.57 -0.88
CA GLU A 93 0.47 8.27 0.15
C GLU A 93 0.11 6.79 0.15
N ILE A 94 -0.12 6.20 -1.04
CA ILE A 94 -0.44 4.78 -1.21
C ILE A 94 0.74 3.89 -0.80
N ALA A 95 1.97 4.24 -1.15
CA ALA A 95 3.17 3.51 -0.76
C ALA A 95 3.32 3.39 0.76
N GLY A 96 2.81 4.38 1.50
CA GLY A 96 2.98 4.44 2.94
C GLY A 96 4.46 4.51 3.34
N ALA A 97 4.80 3.78 4.41
CA ALA A 97 6.14 3.83 4.98
C ALA A 97 7.16 2.94 4.23
N PHE A 98 6.72 1.91 3.48
CA PHE A 98 7.60 0.83 3.04
C PHE A 98 7.71 0.65 1.53
N ASP A 99 6.62 0.74 0.78
CA ASP A 99 6.59 0.28 -0.62
C ASP A 99 6.91 1.41 -1.62
N ARG A 100 7.79 2.34 -1.21
CA ARG A 100 8.18 3.51 -2.02
C ARG A 100 8.83 3.13 -3.35
N ASN A 101 9.66 2.07 -3.39
CA ASN A 101 10.28 1.67 -4.64
C ASN A 101 9.26 1.17 -5.66
N LEU A 102 8.29 0.34 -5.22
CA LEU A 102 7.23 -0.14 -6.08
C LEU A 102 6.38 1.02 -6.65
N TRP A 103 5.85 1.88 -5.76
CA TRP A 103 4.90 2.92 -6.14
C TRP A 103 5.54 4.13 -6.82
N ASN A 104 6.73 4.55 -6.38
CA ASN A 104 7.38 5.77 -6.87
C ASN A 104 8.34 5.53 -8.03
N HIS A 105 8.75 4.28 -8.28
CA HIS A 105 9.69 3.96 -9.36
C HIS A 105 9.11 2.94 -10.34
N VAL A 106 8.75 1.74 -9.89
CA VAL A 106 8.31 0.65 -10.79
C VAL A 106 7.02 1.03 -11.50
N ILE A 107 5.95 1.34 -10.74
CA ILE A 107 4.63 1.67 -11.30
C ILE A 107 4.68 2.96 -12.14
N ILE A 108 5.41 3.98 -11.68
CA ILE A 108 5.52 5.25 -12.43
C ILE A 108 6.27 5.04 -13.75
N ARG A 109 7.42 4.35 -13.73
CA ARG A 109 8.19 4.04 -14.93
C ARG A 109 7.33 3.34 -15.99
N ASP A 110 6.57 2.32 -15.56
CA ASP A 110 5.75 1.55 -16.49
C ASP A 110 4.50 2.32 -16.95
N SER A 111 3.97 3.20 -16.11
CA SER A 111 2.90 4.11 -16.50
C SER A 111 3.34 5.17 -17.53
N TRP A 112 4.63 5.56 -17.56
CA TRP A 112 5.19 6.40 -18.61
C TRP A 112 5.37 5.66 -19.96
N ASN A 113 5.42 4.33 -19.93
CA ASN A 113 5.69 3.51 -21.12
C ASN A 113 4.43 2.83 -21.68
N GLU A 114 3.36 2.74 -20.89
CA GLU A 114 2.15 2.03 -21.25
C GLU A 114 0.89 2.89 -21.07
N GLN A 115 0.18 3.15 -22.19
CA GLN A 115 -0.97 4.06 -22.25
C GLN A 115 -2.13 3.66 -21.31
N SER A 116 -2.37 2.35 -21.14
CA SER A 116 -3.41 1.85 -20.25
C SER A 116 -3.07 2.07 -18.79
N LEU A 117 -1.81 1.87 -18.39
CA LEU A 117 -1.32 2.15 -17.05
C LEU A 117 -1.31 3.65 -16.75
N CYS A 118 -0.89 4.47 -17.72
CA CYS A 118 -0.95 5.93 -17.61
C CYS A 118 -2.37 6.43 -17.33
N ARG A 119 -3.38 5.87 -18.01
CA ARG A 119 -4.79 6.23 -17.77
C ARG A 119 -5.26 5.79 -16.39
N LEU A 120 -4.89 4.59 -15.93
CA LEU A 120 -5.18 4.11 -14.56
C LEU A 120 -4.53 5.02 -13.52
N ALA A 121 -3.26 5.34 -13.68
CA ALA A 121 -2.53 6.23 -12.78
C ALA A 121 -3.16 7.64 -12.74
N ALA A 122 -3.52 8.21 -13.88
CA ALA A 122 -4.21 9.49 -13.96
C ALA A 122 -5.62 9.45 -13.33
N SER A 123 -6.36 8.35 -13.52
CA SER A 123 -7.68 8.17 -12.88
C SER A 123 -7.56 8.10 -11.36
N LEU A 124 -6.56 7.37 -10.85
CA LEU A 124 -6.26 7.28 -9.42
C LEU A 124 -5.82 8.64 -8.85
N GLY A 125 -4.98 9.38 -9.57
CA GLY A 125 -4.60 10.75 -9.20
C GLY A 125 -5.79 11.70 -9.13
N ALA A 126 -6.74 11.61 -10.06
CA ALA A 126 -7.96 12.41 -10.05
C ALA A 126 -8.85 12.06 -8.84
N LEU A 127 -9.00 10.77 -8.52
CA LEU A 127 -9.76 10.30 -7.38
C LEU A 127 -9.14 10.76 -6.05
N CYS A 128 -7.82 10.63 -5.90
CA CYS A 128 -7.11 11.12 -4.71
C CYS A 128 -7.25 12.64 -4.56
N LYS A 129 -7.21 13.39 -5.67
CA LYS A 129 -7.42 14.83 -5.66
C LYS A 129 -8.84 15.19 -5.21
N ALA A 130 -9.86 14.45 -5.66
CA ALA A 130 -11.25 14.61 -5.20
C ALA A 130 -11.37 14.36 -3.68
N ARG A 131 -10.72 13.30 -3.16
CA ARG A 131 -10.70 13.01 -1.72
C ARG A 131 -9.99 14.11 -0.91
N GLY A 132 -8.87 14.63 -1.41
CA GLY A 132 -8.17 15.77 -0.81
C GLY A 132 -9.03 17.04 -0.82
N ALA A 133 -9.72 17.33 -1.92
CA ALA A 133 -10.65 18.45 -2.03
C ALA A 133 -11.81 18.35 -1.04
N LYS A 134 -12.36 17.13 -0.88
CA LYS A 134 -13.41 16.85 0.13
C LYS A 134 -12.91 17.07 1.56
N ALA A 135 -11.70 16.65 1.89
CA ALA A 135 -11.09 16.86 3.20
C ALA A 135 -10.86 18.35 3.52
N LEU A 136 -10.64 19.17 2.48
CA LEU A 136 -10.46 20.62 2.58
C LEU A 136 -11.80 21.41 2.47
N ASN A 137 -12.94 20.72 2.40
CA ASN A 137 -14.27 21.31 2.25
C ASN A 137 -14.39 22.28 1.04
N LEU A 138 -13.77 21.89 -0.11
CA LEU A 138 -13.91 22.64 -1.36
C LEU A 138 -15.32 22.51 -1.94
N SER A 139 -15.63 23.24 -3.02
CA SER A 139 -16.95 23.23 -3.62
C SER A 139 -17.35 21.83 -4.11
N LYS A 140 -18.65 21.52 -4.03
CA LYS A 140 -19.19 20.25 -4.48
C LYS A 140 -18.94 20.04 -5.97
N GLU A 141 -19.11 21.11 -6.78
CA GLU A 141 -18.90 21.07 -8.23
C GLU A 141 -17.44 20.68 -8.58
N GLU A 142 -16.49 21.17 -7.81
CA GLU A 142 -15.07 20.86 -8.01
C GLU A 142 -14.77 19.39 -7.66
N ILE A 143 -15.30 18.91 -6.54
CA ILE A 143 -15.18 17.50 -6.13
C ILE A 143 -15.82 16.59 -7.17
N ASP A 144 -17.07 16.86 -7.57
CA ASP A 144 -17.81 16.07 -8.57
C ASP A 144 -17.08 16.04 -9.92
N SER A 145 -16.48 17.16 -10.34
CA SER A 145 -15.68 17.23 -11.58
C SER A 145 -14.46 16.32 -11.55
N HIS A 146 -13.76 16.21 -10.40
CA HIS A 146 -12.63 15.29 -10.24
C HIS A 146 -13.07 13.83 -10.23
N GLU A 147 -14.14 13.52 -9.48
CA GLU A 147 -14.68 12.14 -9.39
C GLU A 147 -15.22 11.66 -10.74
N GLN A 148 -15.97 12.48 -11.45
CA GLN A 148 -16.48 12.14 -12.78
C GLN A 148 -15.36 11.85 -13.77
N TYR A 149 -14.32 12.67 -13.78
CA TYR A 149 -13.15 12.42 -14.61
C TYR A 149 -12.46 11.10 -14.23
N ALA A 150 -12.25 10.85 -12.93
CA ALA A 150 -11.64 9.65 -12.43
C ALA A 150 -12.38 8.39 -12.94
N LEU A 151 -13.71 8.33 -12.77
CA LEU A 151 -14.55 7.21 -13.20
C LEU A 151 -14.54 7.01 -14.72
N GLN A 152 -14.60 8.10 -15.50
CA GLN A 152 -14.55 8.00 -16.97
C GLN A 152 -13.21 7.43 -17.47
N GLN A 153 -12.08 7.92 -16.92
CA GLN A 153 -10.76 7.41 -17.32
C GLN A 153 -10.53 5.99 -16.82
N TYR A 154 -10.99 5.67 -15.62
CA TYR A 154 -10.95 4.33 -15.07
C TYR A 154 -11.66 3.33 -15.99
N GLY A 155 -12.92 3.58 -16.38
CA GLY A 155 -13.66 2.69 -17.28
C GLY A 155 -13.02 2.54 -18.68
N ARG A 156 -12.41 3.61 -19.22
CA ARG A 156 -11.66 3.55 -20.48
C ARG A 156 -10.38 2.72 -20.33
N ALA A 157 -9.69 2.87 -19.20
CA ALA A 157 -8.47 2.14 -18.93
C ALA A 157 -8.72 0.64 -18.76
N LEU A 158 -9.77 0.24 -18.03
CA LEU A 158 -10.18 -1.18 -17.90
C LEU A 158 -10.39 -1.84 -19.26
N LYS A 159 -11.16 -1.19 -20.17
CA LYS A 159 -11.37 -1.70 -21.53
C LYS A 159 -10.06 -1.85 -22.30
N SER A 160 -9.14 -0.89 -22.15
CA SER A 160 -7.84 -0.91 -22.82
C SER A 160 -6.95 -2.05 -22.30
N VAL A 161 -6.90 -2.26 -20.97
CA VAL A 161 -6.17 -3.38 -20.35
C VAL A 161 -6.74 -4.72 -20.80
N GLN A 162 -8.07 -4.87 -20.76
CA GLN A 162 -8.75 -6.11 -21.18
C GLN A 162 -8.48 -6.43 -22.66
N ALA A 163 -8.58 -5.45 -23.56
CA ALA A 163 -8.29 -5.63 -24.98
C ALA A 163 -6.84 -6.08 -25.21
N LYS A 164 -5.88 -5.51 -24.45
CA LYS A 164 -4.47 -5.86 -24.55
C LYS A 164 -4.17 -7.27 -24.07
N ILE A 165 -4.76 -7.67 -22.95
CA ILE A 165 -4.63 -9.03 -22.40
C ILE A 165 -5.22 -10.07 -23.37
N SER A 166 -6.36 -9.75 -23.99
CA SER A 166 -7.03 -10.65 -24.95
C SER A 166 -6.27 -10.79 -26.27
N ALA A 167 -5.57 -9.74 -26.71
CA ALA A 167 -4.86 -9.72 -27.99
C ALA A 167 -3.53 -10.46 -27.94
N ASN A 168 -2.84 -10.49 -26.81
CA ASN A 168 -1.51 -11.11 -26.70
C ASN A 168 -1.24 -11.59 -25.26
N GLN A 169 -0.80 -12.85 -25.10
CA GLN A 169 -0.42 -13.44 -23.82
C GLN A 169 1.12 -13.54 -23.69
N SER A 170 1.81 -12.43 -23.91
CA SER A 170 3.26 -12.35 -23.69
C SER A 170 3.60 -12.10 -22.21
N ARG A 171 4.88 -12.26 -21.83
CA ARG A 171 5.38 -11.93 -20.49
C ARG A 171 5.18 -10.45 -20.16
N ASP A 172 5.40 -9.57 -21.13
CA ASP A 172 5.21 -8.12 -20.96
C ASP A 172 3.74 -7.79 -20.69
N THR A 173 2.83 -8.45 -21.40
CA THR A 173 1.38 -8.29 -21.18
C THR A 173 0.97 -8.74 -19.77
N THR A 174 1.53 -9.84 -19.30
CA THR A 174 1.28 -10.32 -17.92
C THR A 174 1.79 -9.33 -16.88
N ARG A 175 2.98 -8.79 -17.07
CA ARG A 175 3.53 -7.75 -16.18
C ARG A 175 2.66 -6.50 -16.15
N ILE A 176 2.21 -6.04 -17.30
CA ILE A 176 1.26 -4.92 -17.42
C ILE A 176 -0.06 -5.25 -16.69
N ALA A 177 -0.59 -6.45 -16.85
CA ALA A 177 -1.81 -6.89 -16.18
C ALA A 177 -1.66 -6.88 -14.65
N LEU A 178 -0.54 -7.33 -14.12
CA LEU A 178 -0.26 -7.32 -12.69
C LEU A 178 -0.14 -5.89 -12.15
N ILE A 179 0.59 -4.99 -12.83
CA ILE A 179 0.68 -3.58 -12.42
C ILE A 179 -0.69 -2.90 -12.52
N ALA A 180 -1.45 -3.16 -13.60
CA ALA A 180 -2.81 -2.66 -13.74
C ALA A 180 -3.69 -3.11 -12.57
N SER A 181 -3.58 -4.38 -12.13
CA SER A 181 -4.33 -4.90 -10.99
C SER A 181 -4.00 -4.18 -9.69
N LEU A 182 -2.75 -3.75 -9.45
CA LEU A 182 -2.39 -2.94 -8.29
C LEU A 182 -3.04 -1.56 -8.33
N LEU A 183 -3.03 -0.91 -9.50
CA LEU A 183 -3.67 0.40 -9.70
C LEU A 183 -5.19 0.31 -9.58
N ILE A 184 -5.81 -0.75 -10.12
CA ILE A 184 -7.24 -1.04 -10.00
C ILE A 184 -7.60 -1.26 -8.52
N TYR A 185 -6.85 -2.11 -7.82
CA TYR A 185 -7.05 -2.38 -6.41
C TYR A 185 -6.96 -1.10 -5.56
N GLY A 186 -5.96 -0.25 -5.83
CA GLY A 186 -5.82 1.07 -5.19
C GLY A 186 -7.01 1.99 -5.47
N PHE A 187 -7.49 2.02 -6.74
CA PHE A 187 -8.63 2.84 -7.14
C PHE A 187 -9.91 2.41 -6.40
N GLU A 188 -10.25 1.12 -6.43
CA GLU A 188 -11.45 0.58 -5.80
C GLU A 188 -11.44 0.78 -4.28
N ASN A 189 -10.29 0.59 -3.63
CA ASN A 189 -10.14 0.85 -2.21
C ASN A 189 -10.37 2.33 -1.86
N ILE A 190 -9.83 3.26 -2.64
CA ILE A 190 -10.02 4.70 -2.40
C ILE A 190 -11.44 5.13 -2.79
N TYR A 191 -12.01 4.57 -3.86
CA TYR A 191 -13.40 4.83 -4.26
C TYR A 191 -14.39 4.34 -3.20
N GLY A 192 -14.13 3.20 -2.58
CA GLY A 192 -14.90 2.66 -1.46
C GLY A 192 -15.58 1.33 -1.75
N ASP A 193 -15.40 0.73 -2.92
CA ASP A 193 -15.94 -0.58 -3.25
C ASP A 193 -14.95 -1.70 -2.89
N LEU A 194 -15.01 -2.12 -1.64
CA LEU A 194 -14.13 -3.18 -1.14
C LEU A 194 -14.43 -4.55 -1.76
N ALA A 195 -15.69 -4.85 -2.05
CA ALA A 195 -16.07 -6.14 -2.64
C ALA A 195 -15.46 -6.30 -4.03
N LEU A 196 -15.59 -5.26 -4.87
CA LEU A 196 -15.00 -5.24 -6.21
C LEU A 196 -13.47 -5.23 -6.16
N ALA A 197 -12.87 -4.50 -5.20
CA ALA A 197 -11.43 -4.51 -4.99
C ALA A 197 -10.89 -5.92 -4.71
N LEU A 198 -11.57 -6.68 -3.85
CA LEU A 198 -11.19 -8.06 -3.51
C LEU A 198 -11.37 -9.02 -4.69
N GLU A 199 -12.45 -8.89 -5.46
CA GLU A 199 -12.66 -9.69 -6.67
C GLU A 199 -11.52 -9.49 -7.69
N HIS A 200 -11.13 -8.23 -7.95
CA HIS A 200 -9.99 -7.93 -8.82
C HIS A 200 -8.66 -8.46 -8.26
N LEU A 201 -8.48 -8.40 -6.93
CA LEU A 201 -7.29 -8.93 -6.29
C LEU A 201 -7.18 -10.45 -6.44
N GLU A 202 -8.27 -11.20 -6.26
CA GLU A 202 -8.30 -12.67 -6.45
C GLU A 202 -7.85 -13.05 -7.86
N GLY A 203 -8.37 -12.39 -8.89
CA GLY A 203 -7.95 -12.59 -10.27
C GLY A 203 -6.46 -12.32 -10.49
N ALA A 204 -5.94 -11.26 -9.87
CA ALA A 204 -4.53 -10.91 -9.95
C ALA A 204 -3.63 -11.92 -9.23
N LEU A 205 -4.04 -12.41 -8.05
CA LEU A 205 -3.33 -13.46 -7.32
C LEU A 205 -3.27 -14.78 -8.11
N GLN A 206 -4.37 -15.17 -8.76
CA GLN A 206 -4.38 -16.34 -9.64
C GLN A 206 -3.41 -16.17 -10.82
N LEU A 207 -3.35 -14.97 -11.42
CA LEU A 207 -2.41 -14.66 -12.49
C LEU A 207 -0.96 -14.73 -12.00
N MET A 208 -0.66 -14.14 -10.83
CA MET A 208 0.65 -14.20 -10.22
C MET A 208 1.09 -15.64 -9.91
N HIS A 209 0.19 -16.42 -9.33
CA HIS A 209 0.44 -17.84 -9.05
C HIS A 209 0.78 -18.65 -10.31
N LYS A 210 0.03 -18.45 -11.40
CA LYS A 210 0.29 -19.08 -12.71
C LYS A 210 1.69 -18.71 -13.22
N GLN A 211 2.10 -17.46 -13.11
CA GLN A 211 3.42 -17.01 -13.55
C GLN A 211 4.56 -17.61 -12.74
N LEU A 212 4.42 -17.64 -11.41
CA LEU A 212 5.43 -18.25 -10.53
C LEU A 212 5.56 -19.75 -10.77
N ALA A 213 4.43 -20.46 -10.98
CA ALA A 213 4.44 -21.89 -11.31
C ALA A 213 5.09 -22.17 -12.67
N GLN A 214 4.92 -21.30 -13.66
CA GLN A 214 5.60 -21.40 -14.95
C GLN A 214 7.10 -21.13 -14.82
N ALA A 215 7.50 -20.10 -14.10
CA ALA A 215 8.90 -19.78 -13.86
C ALA A 215 9.63 -20.94 -13.17
N ARG A 216 9.00 -21.57 -12.16
CA ARG A 216 9.55 -22.74 -11.46
C ARG A 216 9.78 -23.92 -12.40
N ARG A 217 8.81 -24.28 -13.26
CA ARG A 217 8.96 -25.37 -14.22
C ARG A 217 10.10 -25.12 -15.21
N HIS A 218 10.30 -23.89 -15.67
CA HIS A 218 11.43 -23.54 -16.52
C HIS A 218 12.78 -23.64 -15.81
N TYR A 219 12.82 -23.37 -14.51
CA TYR A 219 14.04 -23.51 -13.70
C TYR A 219 14.42 -24.98 -13.47
N GLU A 220 13.46 -25.86 -13.18
CA GLU A 220 13.68 -27.29 -12.95
C GLU A 220 14.21 -28.02 -14.21
N HIS A 221 14.01 -27.45 -15.41
CA HIS A 221 14.45 -28.01 -16.70
C HIS A 221 15.71 -27.31 -17.28
N SER A 222 16.31 -26.33 -16.58
CA SER A 222 17.44 -25.56 -17.10
C SER A 222 18.68 -25.75 -16.22
N GLU A 223 19.70 -26.44 -16.73
CA GLU A 223 20.95 -26.77 -15.99
C GLU A 223 21.86 -25.56 -15.68
N ASN A 224 21.57 -24.34 -16.17
CA ASN A 224 22.58 -23.26 -16.13
C ASN A 224 22.02 -21.82 -16.07
N LYS A 225 21.09 -21.47 -15.20
CA LYS A 225 20.82 -20.04 -14.98
C LYS A 225 20.32 -19.77 -13.57
N SER A 226 20.87 -18.72 -12.93
CA SER A 226 20.28 -18.12 -11.73
C SER A 226 18.80 -17.78 -12.01
N PRO A 227 17.91 -17.90 -11.01
CA PRO A 227 16.50 -17.58 -11.16
C PRO A 227 16.34 -16.05 -11.26
N THR A 228 16.65 -15.47 -12.41
CA THR A 228 16.17 -14.14 -12.73
C THR A 228 14.68 -14.27 -13.03
N SER A 229 13.86 -14.08 -12.02
CA SER A 229 12.42 -13.95 -12.22
C SER A 229 12.21 -12.82 -13.22
N SER A 230 11.42 -13.05 -14.25
CA SER A 230 11.04 -12.03 -15.23
C SER A 230 10.13 -10.95 -14.64
N LEU A 231 9.84 -11.03 -13.35
CA LEU A 231 9.04 -10.10 -12.57
C LEU A 231 9.94 -9.41 -11.54
N ASP A 232 9.70 -8.13 -11.31
CA ASP A 232 10.39 -7.38 -10.26
C ASP A 232 10.09 -8.00 -8.90
N ASP A 233 11.10 -8.17 -8.06
CA ASP A 233 10.95 -8.75 -6.72
C ASP A 233 9.97 -7.93 -5.86
N ASP A 234 9.93 -6.60 -6.02
CA ASP A 234 8.99 -5.72 -5.32
C ASP A 234 7.54 -5.99 -5.72
N LEU A 235 7.29 -6.27 -7.01
CA LEU A 235 5.95 -6.61 -7.51
C LEU A 235 5.48 -7.94 -6.93
N VAL A 236 6.34 -8.94 -6.93
CA VAL A 236 6.06 -10.26 -6.33
C VAL A 236 5.80 -10.12 -4.84
N ALA A 237 6.65 -9.40 -4.11
CA ALA A 237 6.50 -9.17 -2.67
C ALA A 237 5.19 -8.45 -2.33
N ALA A 238 4.75 -7.49 -3.17
CA ALA A 238 3.48 -6.79 -2.97
C ALA A 238 2.27 -7.74 -3.02
N PHE A 239 2.24 -8.65 -3.99
CA PHE A 239 1.18 -9.65 -4.08
C PHE A 239 1.21 -10.66 -2.93
N PHE A 240 2.40 -11.06 -2.47
CA PHE A 240 2.53 -11.92 -1.28
C PHE A 240 1.97 -11.26 -0.02
N ARG A 241 2.18 -9.97 0.16
CA ARG A 241 1.64 -9.21 1.32
C ARG A 241 0.12 -9.15 1.29
N LEU A 242 -0.47 -8.94 0.12
CA LEU A 242 -1.93 -8.94 -0.04
C LEU A 242 -2.52 -10.33 0.22
N ASP A 243 -1.91 -11.39 -0.33
CA ASP A 243 -2.35 -12.76 -0.12
C ASP A 243 -2.31 -13.16 1.38
N SER A 244 -1.20 -12.87 2.06
CA SER A 244 -1.07 -13.04 3.51
C SER A 244 -2.09 -12.22 4.30
N GLY A 245 -2.36 -10.99 3.85
CA GLY A 245 -3.35 -10.12 4.47
C GLY A 245 -4.76 -10.69 4.35
N LEU A 246 -5.13 -11.25 3.20
CA LEU A 246 -6.44 -11.91 3.00
C LEU A 246 -6.61 -13.07 3.99
N LEU A 247 -5.62 -13.95 4.10
CA LEU A 247 -5.64 -15.07 5.04
C LEU A 247 -5.79 -14.60 6.51
N SER A 248 -5.21 -13.46 6.86
CA SER A 248 -5.33 -12.90 8.21
C SER A 248 -6.69 -12.24 8.46
N ARG A 249 -7.32 -11.68 7.41
CA ARG A 249 -8.60 -10.99 7.49
C ARG A 249 -9.78 -11.94 7.70
N ASP A 250 -9.68 -13.18 7.23
CA ASP A 250 -10.75 -14.19 7.37
C ASP A 250 -11.13 -14.46 8.83
N VAL A 251 -10.27 -14.07 9.79
CA VAL A 251 -10.59 -14.02 11.23
C VAL A 251 -11.79 -13.11 11.53
N LEU A 252 -11.99 -12.05 10.73
CA LEU A 252 -13.02 -11.04 10.95
C LEU A 252 -14.30 -11.26 10.12
N ASP A 253 -14.24 -12.13 9.10
CA ASP A 253 -15.33 -12.35 8.15
C ASP A 253 -15.57 -13.86 7.99
N ASP A 254 -16.82 -14.33 8.16
CA ASP A 254 -17.22 -15.74 8.07
C ASP A 254 -17.09 -16.35 6.65
N ARG A 255 -16.44 -15.66 5.72
CA ARG A 255 -16.24 -16.16 4.37
C ARG A 255 -15.05 -17.11 4.32
N GLU A 256 -15.27 -18.34 3.93
CA GLU A 256 -14.19 -19.26 3.57
C GLU A 256 -13.45 -18.72 2.35
N TYR A 257 -12.25 -18.19 2.56
CA TYR A 257 -11.34 -17.79 1.50
C TYR A 257 -10.50 -19.00 1.06
N PHE A 258 -10.80 -19.52 -0.11
CA PHE A 258 -9.97 -20.53 -0.78
C PHE A 258 -8.86 -19.87 -1.61
N GLY A 259 -8.13 -18.93 -1.00
CA GLY A 259 -7.02 -18.24 -1.67
C GLY A 259 -5.94 -19.23 -2.11
N SER A 260 -5.50 -19.09 -3.35
CA SER A 260 -4.34 -19.83 -3.84
C SER A 260 -3.13 -19.44 -3.01
N ARG A 261 -2.56 -20.36 -2.28
CA ARG A 261 -1.31 -20.16 -1.55
C ARG A 261 -0.22 -19.87 -2.57
N LEU A 262 0.10 -18.59 -2.76
CA LEU A 262 1.31 -18.19 -3.45
C LEU A 262 2.44 -18.87 -2.67
N GLY A 263 3.07 -19.86 -3.27
CA GLY A 263 3.87 -20.88 -2.57
C GLY A 263 4.86 -20.25 -1.60
N ILE A 264 4.71 -20.58 -0.36
CA ILE A 264 5.59 -20.30 0.81
C ILE A 264 7.09 -20.43 0.44
N ASN A 265 7.40 -21.26 -0.55
CA ASN A 265 8.76 -21.54 -1.02
C ASN A 265 9.47 -20.37 -1.73
N TYR A 266 8.78 -19.32 -2.18
CA TYR A 266 9.43 -18.20 -2.86
C TYR A 266 10.17 -17.28 -1.86
N LEU A 267 9.63 -17.13 -0.65
CA LEU A 267 10.22 -16.30 0.40
C LEU A 267 11.12 -17.09 1.37
N GLN A 268 11.18 -18.41 1.26
CA GLN A 268 12.11 -19.26 2.03
C GLN A 268 13.57 -19.13 1.58
N LYS A 269 14.07 -17.93 1.30
CA LYS A 269 15.48 -17.67 1.57
C LYS A 269 15.60 -17.71 3.11
N ASN A 270 16.25 -18.74 3.64
CA ASN A 270 16.59 -18.85 5.05
C ASN A 270 17.16 -17.51 5.54
N CYS A 271 16.28 -16.65 6.09
CA CYS A 271 16.73 -15.40 6.67
C CYS A 271 17.32 -15.74 8.02
N SER A 272 18.63 -15.82 8.13
CA SER A 272 19.28 -15.86 9.43
C SER A 272 19.07 -14.50 10.10
N ILE A 273 18.48 -14.48 11.28
CA ILE A 273 18.29 -13.24 12.03
C ILE A 273 19.67 -12.70 12.41
N PRO A 274 20.05 -11.48 11.98
CA PRO A 274 21.35 -10.91 12.32
C PRO A 274 21.41 -10.51 13.79
N LYS A 275 22.58 -10.25 14.33
CA LYS A 275 22.73 -9.72 15.70
C LYS A 275 22.15 -8.30 15.83
N ARG A 276 22.18 -7.51 14.76
CA ARG A 276 21.64 -6.16 14.66
C ARG A 276 21.23 -5.88 13.21
N PHE A 277 20.10 -5.25 12.99
CA PHE A 277 19.69 -4.78 11.67
C PHE A 277 20.34 -3.44 11.34
N SER A 278 20.66 -3.25 10.06
CA SER A 278 21.24 -2.00 9.53
C SER A 278 20.19 -1.05 8.98
N THR A 279 19.07 -1.58 8.48
CA THR A 279 17.99 -0.80 7.88
C THR A 279 16.61 -1.34 8.27
N VAL A 280 15.60 -0.47 8.23
CA VAL A 280 14.19 -0.85 8.45
C VAL A 280 13.72 -1.86 7.39
N SER A 281 14.18 -1.74 6.14
CA SER A 281 13.85 -2.68 5.07
C SER A 281 14.41 -4.08 5.32
N GLU A 282 15.65 -4.18 5.81
CA GLU A 282 16.24 -5.46 6.21
C GLU A 282 15.44 -6.11 7.34
N ALA A 283 15.10 -5.33 8.36
CA ALA A 283 14.28 -5.79 9.49
C ALA A 283 12.89 -6.26 9.03
N ARG A 284 12.24 -5.51 8.10
CA ARG A 284 10.97 -5.88 7.50
C ARG A 284 11.03 -7.22 6.78
N ASN A 285 11.99 -7.39 5.87
CA ASN A 285 12.13 -8.61 5.08
C ASN A 285 12.37 -9.84 5.97
N CYS A 286 13.16 -9.70 7.04
CA CYS A 286 13.36 -10.74 8.00
C CYS A 286 12.07 -11.03 8.80
N LEU A 287 11.34 -10.02 9.27
CA LEU A 287 10.06 -10.19 9.96
C LEU A 287 9.03 -10.93 9.08
N GLU A 288 8.92 -10.53 7.81
CA GLU A 288 8.03 -11.16 6.83
C GLU A 288 8.39 -12.63 6.60
N SER A 289 9.67 -12.99 6.55
CA SER A 289 10.11 -14.37 6.43
C SER A 289 9.74 -15.26 7.63
N ILE A 290 9.65 -14.67 8.82
CA ILE A 290 9.18 -15.34 10.04
C ILE A 290 7.65 -15.50 10.03
N GLN A 291 6.92 -14.46 9.62
CA GLN A 291 5.46 -14.39 9.71
C GLN A 291 4.75 -15.20 8.62
N PHE A 292 5.14 -15.08 7.36
CA PHE A 292 4.38 -15.61 6.22
C PHE A 292 4.17 -17.12 6.25
N PRO A 293 5.10 -17.97 6.70
CA PRO A 293 4.85 -19.42 6.79
C PRO A 293 3.77 -19.81 7.81
N THR A 294 3.57 -18.99 8.84
CA THR A 294 2.73 -19.31 10.00
C THR A 294 1.39 -18.60 10.02
N ILE A 295 1.29 -17.41 9.39
CA ILE A 295 0.05 -16.59 9.38
C ILE A 295 -1.19 -17.37 8.97
N PRO A 296 -1.20 -18.20 7.92
CA PRO A 296 -2.42 -18.91 7.52
C PRO A 296 -2.98 -19.85 8.60
N ASN A 297 -2.09 -20.57 9.29
CA ASN A 297 -2.49 -21.46 10.39
C ASN A 297 -2.90 -20.68 11.63
N LEU A 298 -2.11 -19.65 11.98
CA LEU A 298 -2.37 -18.79 13.13
C LEU A 298 -3.71 -18.07 13.00
N SER A 299 -4.03 -17.53 11.82
CA SER A 299 -5.29 -16.83 11.58
C SER A 299 -6.49 -17.78 11.68
N ARG A 300 -6.39 -18.98 11.11
CA ARG A 300 -7.44 -19.98 11.22
C ARG A 300 -7.68 -20.40 12.68
N ASP A 301 -6.61 -20.69 13.43
CA ASP A 301 -6.71 -21.16 14.80
C ASP A 301 -7.23 -20.04 15.71
N LEU A 302 -6.83 -18.79 15.46
CA LEU A 302 -7.37 -17.62 16.16
C LEU A 302 -8.87 -17.43 15.89
N ALA A 303 -9.32 -17.56 14.63
CA ALA A 303 -10.74 -17.48 14.26
C ALA A 303 -11.59 -18.54 14.96
N ILE A 304 -11.09 -19.78 15.01
CA ILE A 304 -11.77 -20.87 15.75
C ILE A 304 -11.90 -20.54 17.22
N GLN A 305 -10.89 -19.94 17.84
CA GLN A 305 -10.92 -19.61 19.25
C GLN A 305 -11.83 -18.42 19.57
N ILE A 306 -11.87 -17.38 18.73
CA ILE A 306 -12.76 -16.24 18.90
C ILE A 306 -14.24 -16.69 18.88
N ASN A 307 -14.59 -17.61 17.98
CA ASN A 307 -15.95 -18.10 17.81
C ASN A 307 -16.41 -19.10 18.91
N LYS A 308 -15.51 -19.57 19.77
CA LYS A 308 -15.78 -20.60 20.80
C LYS A 308 -15.53 -20.07 22.21
N TRP A 309 -15.74 -18.78 22.49
CA TRP A 309 -15.58 -18.20 23.83
C TRP A 309 -16.43 -18.93 24.90
N PRO A 310 -15.95 -19.17 26.18
CA PRO A 310 -14.76 -18.60 26.81
C PRO A 310 -13.57 -19.57 26.93
N TRP A 311 -12.79 -19.93 26.11
CA TRP A 311 -11.62 -20.83 26.12
C TRP A 311 -11.92 -22.24 25.58
N PRO A 312 -11.84 -22.40 24.31
CA PRO A 312 -12.02 -23.71 23.73
C PRO A 312 -10.70 -24.38 23.42
N GLY A 313 -10.63 -25.56 23.83
CA GLY A 313 -9.88 -26.65 23.26
C GLY A 313 -8.40 -26.41 22.90
N SER A 314 -7.56 -27.35 23.31
CA SER A 314 -6.16 -27.38 22.89
C SER A 314 -6.01 -27.36 21.37
N ILE A 315 -5.13 -26.49 20.87
CA ILE A 315 -4.56 -26.63 19.54
C ILE A 315 -3.76 -27.95 19.48
N ASP A 316 -3.62 -28.50 18.28
CA ASP A 316 -2.79 -29.70 18.09
C ASP A 316 -1.31 -29.38 18.39
N GLU A 317 -0.56 -30.41 18.75
CA GLU A 317 0.85 -30.31 19.19
C GLU A 317 1.72 -29.69 18.08
N LYS A 318 1.48 -30.04 16.81
CA LYS A 318 2.21 -29.52 15.66
C LYS A 318 2.01 -28.00 15.50
N SER A 319 0.79 -27.51 15.65
CA SER A 319 0.48 -26.07 15.62
C SER A 319 1.15 -25.37 16.81
N ARG A 320 1.14 -25.97 18.00
CA ARG A 320 1.81 -25.42 19.19
C ARG A 320 3.32 -25.27 18.97
N ASP A 321 3.99 -26.29 18.45
CA ASP A 321 5.42 -26.26 18.13
C ASP A 321 5.75 -25.20 17.11
N LEU A 322 4.90 -25.07 16.08
CA LEU A 322 5.04 -24.05 15.05
C LEU A 322 4.99 -22.63 15.66
N TYR A 323 4.01 -22.35 16.51
CA TYR A 323 3.85 -21.03 17.15
C TYR A 323 4.93 -20.74 18.18
N THR A 324 5.37 -21.75 18.93
CA THR A 324 6.49 -21.62 19.86
C THR A 324 7.78 -21.28 19.13
N THR A 325 8.04 -21.93 18.01
CA THR A 325 9.19 -21.64 17.15
C THR A 325 9.12 -20.22 16.60
N MET A 326 7.96 -19.80 16.10
CA MET A 326 7.75 -18.45 15.60
C MET A 326 7.94 -17.40 16.71
N SER A 327 7.37 -17.60 17.90
CA SER A 327 7.57 -16.72 19.06
C SER A 327 9.04 -16.58 19.44
N SER A 328 9.80 -17.67 19.42
CA SER A 328 11.25 -17.63 19.67
C SER A 328 11.98 -16.79 18.60
N GLN A 329 11.62 -16.94 17.33
CA GLN A 329 12.19 -16.14 16.24
C GLN A 329 11.78 -14.67 16.33
N LEU A 330 10.53 -14.37 16.67
CA LEU A 330 10.05 -12.98 16.88
C LEU A 330 10.80 -12.32 18.04
N HIS A 331 11.04 -13.05 19.12
CA HIS A 331 11.84 -12.53 20.23
C HIS A 331 13.29 -12.22 19.80
N GLN A 332 13.95 -13.13 19.09
CA GLN A 332 15.29 -12.89 18.53
C GLN A 332 15.30 -11.70 17.57
N TRP A 333 14.29 -11.60 16.69
CA TRP A 333 14.12 -10.47 15.79
C TRP A 333 13.97 -9.16 16.58
N MET A 334 13.15 -9.14 17.62
CA MET A 334 12.93 -7.94 18.44
C MET A 334 14.25 -7.50 19.13
N VAL A 335 15.01 -8.43 19.70
CA VAL A 335 16.32 -8.13 20.30
C VAL A 335 17.28 -7.52 19.29
N ALA A 336 17.32 -8.05 18.05
CA ALA A 336 18.16 -7.53 16.97
C ALA A 336 17.67 -6.18 16.43
N PHE A 337 16.35 -5.91 16.50
CA PHE A 337 15.73 -4.70 15.98
C PHE A 337 15.81 -3.51 16.96
N MET A 338 15.75 -3.77 18.26
CA MET A 338 15.69 -2.70 19.28
C MET A 338 16.80 -1.66 19.20
N PRO A 339 18.08 -2.00 18.91
CA PRO A 339 19.13 -0.98 18.78
C PRO A 339 18.85 0.00 17.62
N LEU A 340 18.40 -0.50 16.45
CA LEU A 340 18.02 0.32 15.30
C LEU A 340 16.78 1.15 15.61
N TYR A 341 15.77 0.54 16.23
CA TYR A 341 14.54 1.24 16.64
C TYR A 341 14.83 2.42 17.56
N THR A 342 15.64 2.18 18.61
CA THR A 342 16.01 3.21 19.60
C THR A 342 16.76 4.38 18.93
N GLU A 343 17.71 4.07 18.04
CA GLU A 343 18.45 5.08 17.26
C GLU A 343 17.50 5.93 16.40
N ILE A 344 16.59 5.30 15.64
CA ILE A 344 15.62 5.96 14.78
C ILE A 344 14.71 6.92 15.59
N ILE A 345 14.16 6.42 16.71
CA ILE A 345 13.24 7.21 17.55
C ILE A 345 13.96 8.35 18.25
N THR A 346 15.18 8.13 18.77
CA THR A 346 15.95 9.17 19.45
C THR A 346 16.39 10.28 18.50
N LEU A 347 16.76 9.93 17.26
CA LEU A 347 17.19 10.89 16.25
C LEU A 347 16.02 11.51 15.47
N HIS A 348 14.79 11.12 15.74
CA HIS A 348 13.58 11.58 15.01
C HIS A 348 13.72 11.51 13.48
N THR A 349 14.24 10.39 12.98
CA THR A 349 14.46 10.22 11.54
C THR A 349 13.14 10.04 10.79
N SER A 350 13.17 10.17 9.46
CA SER A 350 12.02 9.92 8.58
C SER A 350 11.47 8.49 8.65
N ASP A 351 12.23 7.56 9.22
CA ASP A 351 11.86 6.15 9.34
C ASP A 351 11.12 5.82 10.65
N SER A 352 10.85 6.82 11.49
CA SER A 352 10.22 6.65 12.82
C SER A 352 8.87 5.94 12.73
N ILE A 353 8.01 6.34 11.78
CA ILE A 353 6.70 5.70 11.58
C ILE A 353 6.85 4.27 11.04
N ALA A 354 7.79 4.03 10.13
CA ALA A 354 8.08 2.71 9.58
C ALA A 354 8.58 1.76 10.67
N ALA A 355 9.55 2.18 11.46
CA ALA A 355 10.12 1.40 12.55
C ALA A 355 9.07 1.09 13.64
N THR A 356 8.22 2.06 14.01
CA THR A 356 7.14 1.86 14.99
C THR A 356 6.08 0.90 14.44
N THR A 357 5.74 1.01 13.16
CA THR A 357 4.80 0.10 12.50
C THR A 357 5.33 -1.34 12.47
N LEU A 358 6.63 -1.55 12.21
CA LEU A 358 7.21 -2.90 12.28
C LEU A 358 7.12 -3.49 13.69
N ARG A 359 7.35 -2.67 14.72
CA ARG A 359 7.20 -3.12 16.10
C ARG A 359 5.75 -3.50 16.41
N VAL A 360 4.76 -2.71 15.95
CA VAL A 360 3.34 -3.05 16.06
C VAL A 360 3.04 -4.38 15.37
N ARG A 361 3.55 -4.60 14.16
CA ARG A 361 3.33 -5.86 13.42
C ARG A 361 3.92 -7.07 14.13
N ALA A 362 5.15 -6.98 14.61
CA ALA A 362 5.79 -8.07 15.36
C ALA A 362 5.03 -8.40 16.65
N LEU A 363 4.65 -7.35 17.41
CA LEU A 363 3.89 -7.50 18.64
C LEU A 363 2.48 -8.06 18.41
N SER A 364 1.82 -7.66 17.29
CA SER A 364 0.51 -8.21 16.90
C SER A 364 0.56 -9.71 16.63
N THR A 365 1.60 -10.18 15.94
CA THR A 365 1.77 -11.61 15.65
C THR A 365 2.08 -12.39 16.91
N GLU A 366 2.92 -11.85 17.77
CA GLU A 366 3.22 -12.46 19.08
C GLU A 366 1.97 -12.54 19.95
N LEU A 367 1.20 -11.46 20.06
CA LEU A 367 -0.06 -11.42 20.82
C LEU A 367 -1.06 -12.46 20.30
N ALA A 368 -1.21 -12.60 18.98
CA ALA A 368 -2.07 -13.62 18.38
C ALA A 368 -1.58 -15.03 18.70
N SER A 369 -0.27 -15.28 18.64
CA SER A 369 0.34 -16.56 18.96
C SER A 369 0.14 -16.94 20.44
N GLN A 370 0.41 -16.01 21.35
CA GLN A 370 0.21 -16.20 22.78
C GLN A 370 -1.27 -16.44 23.12
N ARG A 371 -2.20 -15.72 22.44
CA ARG A 371 -3.64 -15.92 22.60
C ARG A 371 -4.07 -17.32 22.18
N VAL A 372 -3.57 -17.82 21.04
CA VAL A 372 -3.90 -19.17 20.54
C VAL A 372 -3.30 -20.27 21.41
N CYS A 373 -2.11 -20.05 21.96
CA CYS A 373 -1.44 -21.02 22.85
C CYS A 373 -1.93 -21.00 24.29
N ALA A 374 -2.66 -19.96 24.69
CA ALA A 374 -3.11 -19.80 26.07
C ALA A 374 -4.11 -20.89 26.46
N THR A 375 -3.79 -21.64 27.55
CA THR A 375 -4.62 -22.70 28.08
C THR A 375 -5.28 -22.34 29.41
N GLU A 376 -4.83 -21.25 30.05
CA GLU A 376 -5.25 -20.87 31.40
C GLU A 376 -5.50 -19.36 31.55
N PRO A 377 -6.36 -18.93 32.48
CA PRO A 377 -6.62 -17.51 32.78
C PRO A 377 -5.37 -16.74 33.27
N SER A 378 -4.35 -17.44 33.81
CA SER A 378 -3.08 -16.83 34.24
C SER A 378 -2.33 -16.12 33.09
N SER A 379 -2.57 -16.50 31.85
CA SER A 379 -2.03 -15.83 30.65
C SER A 379 -2.58 -14.42 30.42
N SER A 380 -3.68 -14.04 31.07
CA SER A 380 -4.36 -12.75 30.85
C SER A 380 -3.45 -11.55 31.13
N HIS A 381 -2.61 -11.59 32.17
CA HIS A 381 -1.73 -10.48 32.50
C HIS A 381 -0.71 -10.18 31.37
N LEU A 382 -0.12 -11.22 30.80
CA LEU A 382 0.81 -11.07 29.67
C LEU A 382 0.11 -10.49 28.44
N LEU A 383 -1.06 -11.05 28.07
CA LEU A 383 -1.86 -10.58 26.96
C LEU A 383 -2.27 -9.11 27.12
N ASN A 384 -2.69 -8.71 28.33
CA ASN A 384 -3.07 -7.32 28.61
C ASN A 384 -1.87 -6.37 28.55
N THR A 385 -0.70 -6.77 29.06
CA THR A 385 0.53 -5.98 28.97
C THR A 385 0.96 -5.75 27.53
N MET A 386 0.94 -6.79 26.71
CA MET A 386 1.27 -6.70 25.28
C MET A 386 0.23 -5.86 24.52
N SER A 387 -1.06 -5.99 24.86
CA SER A 387 -2.14 -5.21 24.29
C SER A 387 -2.00 -3.73 24.59
N HIS A 388 -1.65 -3.37 25.82
CA HIS A 388 -1.40 -1.98 26.22
C HIS A 388 -0.24 -1.37 25.42
N GLU A 389 0.91 -2.07 25.33
CA GLU A 389 2.03 -1.60 24.52
C GLU A 389 1.66 -1.41 23.05
N LEU A 390 0.90 -2.36 22.48
CA LEU A 390 0.46 -2.29 21.09
C LEU A 390 -0.44 -1.08 20.84
N VAL A 391 -1.38 -0.79 21.73
CA VAL A 391 -2.26 0.39 21.65
C VAL A 391 -1.44 1.67 21.73
N ASP A 392 -0.48 1.76 22.63
CA ASP A 392 0.36 2.94 22.79
C ASP A 392 1.25 3.19 21.55
N LEU A 393 1.85 2.16 20.99
CA LEU A 393 2.60 2.27 19.73
C LEU A 393 1.68 2.69 18.58
N SER A 394 0.47 2.14 18.51
CA SER A 394 -0.52 2.50 17.48
C SER A 394 -0.97 3.95 17.60
N LYS A 395 -1.14 4.49 18.81
CA LYS A 395 -1.41 5.93 19.04
C LYS A 395 -0.29 6.80 18.51
N ARG A 396 0.98 6.41 18.74
CA ARG A 396 2.15 7.15 18.21
C ARG A 396 2.15 7.17 16.68
N VAL A 397 1.85 6.03 16.03
CA VAL A 397 1.74 5.96 14.58
C VAL A 397 0.61 6.86 14.07
N ALA A 398 -0.56 6.82 14.70
CA ALA A 398 -1.72 7.62 14.29
C ALA A 398 -1.56 9.13 14.53
N ALA A 399 -0.69 9.54 15.48
CA ALA A 399 -0.40 10.92 15.78
C ALA A 399 0.68 11.55 14.89
N ASP A 400 1.37 10.74 14.07
CA ASP A 400 2.42 11.22 13.17
C ASP A 400 1.83 12.10 12.05
N SER A 401 2.51 13.17 11.71
CA SER A 401 2.06 14.13 10.68
C SER A 401 1.97 13.52 9.28
N SER A 402 2.70 12.43 9.01
CA SER A 402 2.65 11.68 7.76
C SER A 402 1.57 10.60 7.73
N PHE A 403 0.78 10.46 8.81
CA PHE A 403 -0.27 9.45 8.89
C PHE A 403 -1.41 9.73 7.91
N VAL A 404 -1.61 8.83 6.95
CA VAL A 404 -2.65 8.92 5.93
C VAL A 404 -3.91 8.20 6.41
N LYS A 405 -5.07 8.90 6.43
CA LYS A 405 -6.36 8.32 6.83
C LYS A 405 -7.11 7.62 5.69
N SER A 406 -6.59 7.62 4.47
CA SER A 406 -7.17 6.94 3.33
C SER A 406 -6.61 5.53 3.16
N PHE A 407 -6.37 5.11 1.92
CA PHE A 407 -5.77 3.83 1.61
C PHE A 407 -4.24 3.89 1.63
N VAL A 408 -3.61 2.93 2.29
CA VAL A 408 -2.18 2.61 2.21
C VAL A 408 -1.99 1.16 1.85
N TRP A 409 -0.93 0.88 1.08
CA TRP A 409 -0.68 -0.44 0.53
C TRP A 409 -0.31 -1.49 1.59
N ASP A 410 0.48 -1.10 2.58
CA ASP A 410 0.97 -2.03 3.60
C ASP A 410 0.09 -2.07 4.84
N CYS A 411 0.10 -3.23 5.53
CA CYS A 411 -0.55 -3.38 6.82
C CYS A 411 0.19 -2.56 7.89
N GLY A 412 -0.56 -1.78 8.65
CA GLY A 412 -0.06 -0.92 9.70
C GLY A 412 -0.64 -1.28 11.06
N ILE A 413 -1.52 -0.41 11.59
CA ILE A 413 -2.06 -0.54 12.94
C ILE A 413 -3.44 -1.20 13.01
N VAL A 414 -4.21 -1.23 11.91
CA VAL A 414 -5.58 -1.79 11.90
C VAL A 414 -5.60 -3.28 12.28
N PRO A 415 -4.74 -4.14 11.69
CA PRO A 415 -4.68 -5.55 12.11
C PRO A 415 -4.34 -5.71 13.59
N GLY A 416 -3.34 -4.97 14.07
CA GLY A 416 -2.90 -5.04 15.46
C GLY A 416 -3.98 -4.68 16.47
N LEU A 417 -4.69 -3.58 16.22
CA LEU A 417 -5.82 -3.16 17.07
C LEU A 417 -6.97 -4.18 17.03
N SER A 418 -7.21 -4.83 15.88
CA SER A 418 -8.20 -5.91 15.77
C SER A 418 -7.81 -7.12 16.62
N ILE A 419 -6.52 -7.48 16.67
CA ILE A 419 -6.02 -8.57 17.51
C ILE A 419 -6.13 -8.20 19.00
N VAL A 420 -5.91 -6.94 19.38
CA VAL A 420 -6.16 -6.48 20.76
C VAL A 420 -7.61 -6.72 21.14
N MET A 421 -8.57 -6.37 20.28
CA MET A 421 -10.00 -6.62 20.54
C MET A 421 -10.33 -8.10 20.74
N ALA A 422 -9.58 -9.01 20.08
CA ALA A 422 -9.77 -10.45 20.14
C ALA A 422 -9.03 -11.12 21.32
N SER A 423 -8.00 -10.47 21.87
CA SER A 423 -7.05 -11.13 22.79
C SER A 423 -6.96 -10.52 24.17
N CYS A 424 -7.25 -9.24 24.31
CA CYS A 424 -7.19 -8.51 25.57
C CYS A 424 -8.40 -8.85 26.44
N THR A 425 -8.19 -9.02 27.73
CA THR A 425 -9.27 -9.21 28.72
C THR A 425 -9.51 -7.96 29.57
N ASP A 426 -8.71 -6.92 29.41
CA ASP A 426 -8.92 -5.62 30.07
C ASP A 426 -9.82 -4.71 29.20
N MET A 427 -11.01 -4.47 29.70
CA MET A 427 -12.03 -3.67 29.03
C MET A 427 -11.58 -2.21 28.78
N CYS A 428 -10.70 -1.65 29.63
CA CYS A 428 -10.19 -0.30 29.44
C CYS A 428 -9.29 -0.23 28.21
N ILE A 429 -8.38 -1.19 28.05
CA ILE A 429 -7.48 -1.30 26.90
C ILE A 429 -8.27 -1.57 25.60
N GLN A 430 -9.29 -2.44 25.66
CA GLN A 430 -10.17 -2.70 24.51
C GLN A 430 -10.92 -1.43 24.08
N LYS A 431 -11.48 -0.66 25.03
CA LYS A 431 -12.17 0.62 24.73
C LYS A 431 -11.23 1.63 24.10
N GLU A 432 -9.99 1.72 24.57
CA GLU A 432 -8.97 2.60 23.96
C GLU A 432 -8.63 2.16 22.53
N ALA A 433 -8.45 0.86 22.29
CA ALA A 433 -8.21 0.31 20.95
C ALA A 433 -9.37 0.60 20.00
N LEU A 434 -10.62 0.39 20.45
CA LEU A 434 -11.81 0.67 19.67
C LEU A 434 -11.98 2.18 19.38
N GLN A 435 -11.68 3.03 20.36
CA GLN A 435 -11.69 4.47 20.17
C GLN A 435 -10.68 4.91 19.11
N LEU A 436 -9.47 4.37 19.15
CA LEU A 436 -8.44 4.66 18.14
C LEU A 436 -8.88 4.17 16.76
N LEU A 437 -9.44 2.95 16.64
CA LEU A 437 -10.00 2.45 15.38
C LEU A 437 -11.06 3.41 14.82
N LYS A 438 -11.98 3.93 15.66
CA LYS A 438 -13.00 4.91 15.25
C LYS A 438 -12.39 6.23 14.77
N GLN A 439 -11.31 6.70 15.38
CA GLN A 439 -10.62 7.95 15.02
C GLN A 439 -9.92 7.87 13.65
N ILE A 440 -9.48 6.68 13.26
CA ILE A 440 -8.75 6.49 11.98
C ILE A 440 -9.65 6.11 10.81
N VAL A 441 -10.95 5.90 11.00
CA VAL A 441 -11.92 5.68 9.89
C VAL A 441 -11.86 6.88 8.94
N PRO A 442 -11.82 6.67 7.61
CA PRO A 442 -11.99 5.44 6.82
C PRO A 442 -10.68 4.77 6.37
N ARG A 443 -9.67 4.70 7.22
CA ARG A 443 -8.37 4.13 6.84
C ARG A 443 -8.47 2.68 6.39
N ARG A 444 -7.77 2.37 5.29
CA ARG A 444 -7.58 1.02 4.77
C ARG A 444 -6.08 0.71 4.66
N GLU A 445 -5.70 -0.49 5.03
CA GLU A 445 -4.32 -0.97 5.08
C GLU A 445 -4.22 -2.33 4.39
N GLY A 446 -3.71 -2.34 3.15
CA GLY A 446 -3.75 -3.54 2.32
C GLY A 446 -5.21 -4.02 2.16
N VAL A 447 -5.52 -5.18 2.71
CA VAL A 447 -6.87 -5.78 2.69
C VAL A 447 -7.71 -5.45 3.93
N TRP A 448 -7.12 -4.77 4.91
CA TRP A 448 -7.78 -4.43 6.18
C TRP A 448 -8.53 -3.11 6.08
N ASP A 449 -9.73 -3.09 6.66
CA ASP A 449 -10.61 -1.93 6.67
C ASP A 449 -10.95 -1.54 8.11
N SER A 450 -10.68 -0.29 8.49
CA SER A 450 -10.91 0.20 9.85
C SER A 450 -12.38 0.18 10.25
N LEU A 451 -13.31 0.37 9.31
CA LEU A 451 -14.75 0.31 9.60
C LEU A 451 -15.19 -1.12 9.95
N THR A 452 -14.68 -2.11 9.21
CA THR A 452 -14.89 -3.53 9.52
C THR A 452 -14.28 -3.89 10.88
N ALA A 453 -13.07 -3.40 11.17
CA ALA A 453 -12.41 -3.59 12.46
C ALA A 453 -13.19 -2.95 13.63
N VAL A 454 -13.79 -1.76 13.43
CA VAL A 454 -14.70 -1.14 14.43
C VAL A 454 -15.91 -2.02 14.70
N LYS A 455 -16.60 -2.51 13.67
CA LYS A 455 -17.76 -3.40 13.84
C LYS A 455 -17.38 -4.70 14.57
N PHE A 456 -16.22 -5.25 14.26
CA PHE A 456 -15.69 -6.41 14.97
C PHE A 456 -15.42 -6.10 16.45
N GLY A 457 -14.75 -5.00 16.75
CA GLY A 457 -14.47 -4.59 18.13
C GLY A 457 -15.73 -4.30 18.95
N GLU A 458 -16.75 -3.70 18.33
CA GLU A 458 -18.05 -3.48 18.99
C GLU A 458 -18.76 -4.81 19.34
N ARG A 459 -18.65 -5.82 18.47
CA ARG A 459 -19.14 -7.18 18.79
C ARG A 459 -18.39 -7.82 19.93
N CYS A 460 -17.06 -7.70 19.97
CA CYS A 460 -16.26 -8.24 21.09
C CYS A 460 -16.69 -7.66 22.43
N LEU A 461 -16.94 -6.35 22.52
CA LEU A 461 -17.41 -5.67 23.75
C LEU A 461 -18.86 -5.99 24.15
N GLN A 462 -19.69 -6.53 23.24
CA GLN A 462 -21.07 -6.92 23.52
C GLN A 462 -21.19 -8.37 24.02
N LEU A 463 -20.15 -9.19 23.78
CA LEU A 463 -20.11 -10.59 24.17
C LEU A 463 -19.57 -10.78 25.60
N GLU A 464 -19.01 -9.74 26.22
CA GLU A 464 -18.61 -9.65 27.62
C GLU A 464 -19.74 -9.06 28.48
#